data_1101d7f2beffdab0035c05618335680c
#
_entry.id   1101d7f2beffdab0035c05618335680c
#
_cell.length_a   1.000
_cell.length_b   1.000
_cell.length_c   1.000
_cell.angle_alpha   90.00
_cell.angle_beta   90.00
_cell.angle_gamma   90.00
#
_symmetry.space_group_name_H-M   'P 1'
#
loop_
_entity.id
_entity.type
_entity.pdbx_description
1 polymer ?
#
loop_
_entity_poly.entity_id
_entity_poly.type
_entity_poly.pdbx_seq_one_letter_code
_entity_poly.pdbx_strand_id
1 'polypeptide(L)'
;MLGKPARVLLFVALIVLGIGPLGSVQAQPKYVIFLIGDGMGLEQVKAAGMYAHGQPGTLSFESFDFRGELTNAPAEGGIPDSAAAGTSLATGVKVNNGVISMAIPGDGSELQTLLEYCKAQGKSTGLVSTKYVTDATPAAFGAHEPTRNNTAQIAEDFRMQTRPNVILGGGGNGMSVQAFEAAGYTVVTDRDTMQALDTENIDMVCGQFGNGPLPFEPDMGPMPHLTQMAETALRILDNDPDGFFLMVEGGQIDTAGHSNLTPNMVFETVEFDNAVQAAIAWAQGRSDTLIIVTADHETGGLSVLANNGAGELPTVSWSTGGHSEANVPVYAWGVNADMIGGVMDNTELFSVVTAGP
;
A
#
# COMPACT_ATOMS: atom_id res chain seq x y z
N MET A 1 68.23 63.69 2.23
CA MET A 1 67.69 62.61 3.04
C MET A 1 66.27 62.33 2.58
N LEU A 2 66.12 61.24 1.81
CA LEU A 2 64.87 60.87 1.18
C LEU A 2 64.19 59.80 2.04
N GLY A 3 63.01 60.13 2.60
CA GLY A 3 62.20 59.22 3.38
C GLY A 3 61.53 58.12 2.55
N LYS A 4 61.62 56.88 3.00
CA LYS A 4 60.96 55.72 2.38
C LYS A 4 59.45 55.70 2.70
N PRO A 5 58.56 55.36 1.75
CA PRO A 5 57.14 55.22 2.04
C PRO A 5 56.85 53.88 2.72
N ALA A 6 56.03 53.95 3.77
CA ALA A 6 55.50 52.77 4.48
C ALA A 6 54.44 52.07 3.63
N ARG A 7 54.61 50.74 3.40
CA ARG A 7 53.63 49.87 2.74
C ARG A 7 52.61 49.42 3.81
N VAL A 8 51.37 49.84 3.66
CA VAL A 8 50.22 49.30 4.41
C VAL A 8 49.80 48.02 3.76
N LEU A 9 49.94 46.87 4.45
CA LEU A 9 49.37 45.59 4.02
C LEU A 9 47.91 45.55 4.51
N LEU A 10 46.98 45.54 3.55
CA LEU A 10 45.57 45.33 3.78
C LEU A 10 45.33 43.82 3.86
N PHE A 11 45.04 43.25 5.01
CA PHE A 11 44.57 41.88 5.18
C PHE A 11 43.07 41.82 4.83
N VAL A 12 42.71 41.23 3.72
CA VAL A 12 41.33 40.90 3.40
C VAL A 12 41.04 39.52 4.07
N ALA A 13 40.27 39.53 5.13
CA ALA A 13 39.76 38.31 5.73
C ALA A 13 38.61 37.78 4.86
N LEU A 14 38.84 36.66 4.15
CA LEU A 14 37.80 35.92 3.44
C LEU A 14 36.93 35.17 4.50
N ILE A 15 35.73 35.67 4.77
CA ILE A 15 34.74 34.93 5.56
C ILE A 15 34.14 33.88 4.64
N VAL A 16 34.58 32.63 4.76
CA VAL A 16 33.90 31.47 4.15
C VAL A 16 32.69 31.19 5.02
N LEU A 17 31.52 31.67 4.60
CA LEU A 17 30.26 31.21 5.17
C LEU A 17 30.11 29.74 4.72
N GLY A 18 30.29 28.82 5.65
CA GLY A 18 29.99 27.42 5.47
C GLY A 18 28.48 27.27 5.23
N ILE A 19 28.09 27.04 3.98
CA ILE A 19 26.75 26.56 3.65
C ILE A 19 26.73 25.10 4.18
N GLY A 20 26.16 24.90 5.36
CA GLY A 20 25.83 23.56 5.83
C GLY A 20 24.88 22.90 4.80
N PRO A 21 24.77 21.55 4.77
CA PRO A 21 23.84 20.91 3.88
C PRO A 21 22.45 21.50 4.16
N LEU A 22 21.84 22.10 3.12
CA LEU A 22 20.43 22.49 3.15
C LEU A 22 19.67 21.18 3.41
N GLY A 23 19.09 21.04 4.59
CA GLY A 23 18.16 19.95 4.85
C GLY A 23 17.14 19.97 3.72
N SER A 24 16.91 18.83 3.08
CA SER A 24 15.87 18.68 2.08
C SER A 24 14.55 19.15 2.69
N VAL A 25 13.95 20.20 2.15
CA VAL A 25 12.58 20.57 2.50
C VAL A 25 11.72 19.40 2.02
N GLN A 26 11.16 18.64 2.94
CA GLN A 26 10.25 17.57 2.62
C GLN A 26 9.03 18.19 1.92
N ALA A 27 8.73 17.72 0.71
CA ALA A 27 7.56 18.15 -0.03
C ALA A 27 6.43 17.16 0.19
N GLN A 28 5.20 17.66 0.35
CA GLN A 28 4.06 16.76 0.42
C GLN A 28 3.84 16.10 -0.95
N PRO A 29 3.74 14.76 -1.04
CA PRO A 29 3.48 14.10 -2.31
C PRO A 29 2.09 14.48 -2.82
N LYS A 30 2.00 14.83 -4.10
CA LYS A 30 0.74 15.10 -4.77
C LYS A 30 -0.04 13.80 -4.99
N TYR A 31 0.66 12.77 -5.41
CA TYR A 31 0.12 11.44 -5.68
C TYR A 31 0.76 10.43 -4.73
N VAL A 32 -0.06 9.62 -4.11
CA VAL A 32 0.39 8.53 -3.21
C VAL A 32 -0.20 7.22 -3.67
N ILE A 33 0.66 6.24 -3.95
CA ILE A 33 0.27 4.87 -4.27
C ILE A 33 0.85 3.96 -3.20
N PHE A 34 -0.02 3.35 -2.38
CA PHE A 34 0.34 2.52 -1.26
C PHE A 34 -0.06 1.07 -1.56
N LEU A 35 0.92 0.22 -1.87
CA LEU A 35 0.68 -1.16 -2.26
C LEU A 35 1.03 -2.10 -1.09
N ILE A 36 0.10 -2.98 -0.74
CA ILE A 36 0.21 -3.90 0.40
C ILE A 36 -0.01 -5.34 -0.10
N GLY A 37 1.02 -6.18 0.04
CA GLY A 37 0.85 -7.63 -0.11
C GLY A 37 0.45 -8.23 1.24
N ASP A 38 -0.82 -8.55 1.43
CA ASP A 38 -1.31 -9.17 2.66
C ASP A 38 -0.59 -10.51 2.90
N GLY A 39 0.02 -10.66 4.06
CA GLY A 39 0.78 -11.87 4.40
C GLY A 39 2.12 -12.05 3.69
N MET A 40 2.61 -11.01 2.98
CA MET A 40 3.80 -11.06 2.12
C MET A 40 5.08 -10.77 2.91
N GLY A 41 5.69 -11.78 3.49
CA GLY A 41 7.04 -11.68 4.08
C GLY A 41 8.16 -11.74 3.04
N LEU A 42 9.40 -11.61 3.52
CA LEU A 42 10.61 -11.66 2.68
C LEU A 42 10.76 -12.97 1.87
N GLU A 43 10.36 -14.11 2.44
CA GLU A 43 10.47 -15.40 1.75
C GLU A 43 9.39 -15.57 0.66
N GLN A 44 8.21 -14.94 0.79
CA GLN A 44 7.20 -14.88 -0.26
C GLN A 44 7.71 -14.07 -1.45
N VAL A 45 8.28 -12.87 -1.21
CA VAL A 45 8.95 -12.04 -2.24
C VAL A 45 10.04 -12.81 -2.95
N LYS A 46 10.91 -13.46 -2.20
CA LYS A 46 12.00 -14.28 -2.72
C LYS A 46 11.51 -15.45 -3.59
N ALA A 47 10.47 -16.16 -3.15
CA ALA A 47 9.88 -17.26 -3.89
C ALA A 47 9.29 -16.79 -5.23
N ALA A 48 8.58 -15.67 -5.24
CA ALA A 48 8.00 -15.10 -6.45
C ALA A 48 9.07 -14.63 -7.45
N GLY A 49 10.14 -13.96 -7.00
CA GLY A 49 11.26 -13.55 -7.85
C GLY A 49 11.99 -14.74 -8.48
N MET A 50 12.18 -15.84 -7.71
CA MET A 50 12.76 -17.08 -8.24
C MET A 50 11.90 -17.70 -9.32
N TYR A 51 10.58 -17.75 -9.12
CA TYR A 51 9.65 -18.26 -10.13
C TYR A 51 9.63 -17.38 -11.37
N ALA A 52 9.43 -16.06 -11.21
CA ALA A 52 9.25 -15.14 -12.32
C ALA A 52 10.54 -14.98 -13.17
N HIS A 53 11.71 -14.87 -12.52
CA HIS A 53 12.95 -14.46 -13.17
C HIS A 53 14.13 -15.42 -12.93
N GLY A 54 13.93 -16.52 -12.21
CA GLY A 54 14.97 -17.49 -11.92
C GLY A 54 15.92 -17.12 -10.79
N GLN A 55 15.70 -15.99 -10.10
CA GLN A 55 16.56 -15.53 -9.00
C GLN A 55 15.80 -14.58 -8.06
N PRO A 56 16.19 -14.53 -6.77
CA PRO A 56 15.61 -13.56 -5.84
C PRO A 56 16.12 -12.16 -6.11
N GLY A 57 15.47 -11.15 -5.57
CA GLY A 57 15.88 -9.74 -5.68
C GLY A 57 15.58 -9.14 -7.06
N THR A 58 14.56 -9.63 -7.75
CA THR A 58 14.28 -9.29 -9.15
C THR A 58 12.85 -8.84 -9.44
N LEU A 59 11.97 -8.84 -8.44
CA LEU A 59 10.67 -8.21 -8.59
C LEU A 59 10.85 -6.70 -8.78
N SER A 60 9.90 -6.05 -9.44
CA SER A 60 10.06 -4.68 -9.90
C SER A 60 10.34 -3.70 -8.76
N PHE A 61 9.64 -3.85 -7.63
CA PHE A 61 9.81 -2.99 -6.45
C PHE A 61 11.15 -3.24 -5.70
N GLU A 62 11.78 -4.42 -5.86
CA GLU A 62 13.10 -4.68 -5.26
C GLU A 62 14.22 -3.83 -5.89
N SER A 63 13.93 -3.16 -7.01
CA SER A 63 14.83 -2.18 -7.64
C SER A 63 14.77 -0.78 -7.03
N PHE A 64 13.84 -0.50 -6.13
CA PHE A 64 13.74 0.81 -5.48
C PHE A 64 14.95 1.11 -4.60
N ASP A 65 15.44 2.36 -4.64
CA ASP A 65 16.64 2.78 -3.92
C ASP A 65 16.45 2.77 -2.40
N PHE A 66 15.24 3.06 -1.93
CA PHE A 66 14.90 3.16 -0.53
C PHE A 66 14.12 1.91 -0.09
N ARG A 67 14.69 1.17 0.85
CA ARG A 67 14.15 -0.08 1.34
C ARG A 67 14.58 -0.35 2.77
N GLY A 68 13.75 -1.11 3.48
CA GLY A 68 13.96 -1.51 4.86
C GLY A 68 13.06 -2.66 5.26
N GLU A 69 12.90 -2.82 6.55
CA GLU A 69 11.97 -3.78 7.14
C GLU A 69 11.06 -3.05 8.14
N LEU A 70 9.83 -3.53 8.30
CA LEU A 70 8.89 -3.02 9.29
C LEU A 70 8.67 -4.04 10.40
N THR A 71 8.67 -3.57 11.64
CA THR A 71 8.04 -4.25 12.77
C THR A 71 6.54 -3.94 12.75
N ASN A 72 5.70 -4.94 13.10
CA ASN A 72 4.26 -4.88 12.87
C ASN A 72 3.40 -5.31 14.06
N ALA A 73 4.00 -5.51 15.24
CA ALA A 73 3.25 -5.95 16.42
C ALA A 73 2.05 -5.04 16.73
N PRO A 74 0.88 -5.60 17.15
CA PRO A 74 -0.27 -4.82 17.58
C PRO A 74 -0.04 -4.15 18.94
N ALA A 75 -0.96 -3.28 19.40
CA ALA A 75 -0.84 -2.58 20.68
C ALA A 75 -0.72 -3.52 21.89
N GLU A 76 -1.34 -4.67 21.84
CA GLU A 76 -1.29 -5.71 22.88
C GLU A 76 -0.02 -6.59 22.81
N GLY A 77 0.81 -6.40 21.78
CA GLY A 77 2.00 -7.20 21.52
C GLY A 77 1.68 -8.53 20.83
N GLY A 78 2.74 -9.23 20.40
CA GLY A 78 2.63 -10.52 19.71
C GLY A 78 2.35 -10.39 18.21
N ILE A 79 1.67 -11.39 17.66
CA ILE A 79 1.42 -11.52 16.22
C ILE A 79 0.22 -10.66 15.81
N PRO A 80 0.35 -9.77 14.80
CA PRO A 80 -0.75 -8.95 14.34
C PRO A 80 -1.74 -9.74 13.48
N ASP A 81 -2.99 -9.27 13.45
CA ASP A 81 -3.90 -9.52 12.34
C ASP A 81 -3.88 -8.33 11.35
N SER A 82 -4.48 -8.52 10.17
CA SER A 82 -4.50 -7.48 9.12
C SER A 82 -5.24 -6.21 9.57
N ALA A 83 -6.19 -6.32 10.53
CA ALA A 83 -6.90 -5.15 11.05
C ALA A 83 -5.96 -4.23 11.85
N ALA A 84 -5.23 -4.78 12.82
CA ALA A 84 -4.29 -4.02 13.63
C ALA A 84 -3.09 -3.52 12.81
N ALA A 85 -2.54 -4.36 11.95
CA ALA A 85 -1.41 -3.98 11.09
C ALA A 85 -1.83 -2.94 10.04
N GLY A 86 -2.95 -3.16 9.34
CA GLY A 86 -3.52 -2.19 8.38
C GLY A 86 -3.86 -0.85 9.03
N THR A 87 -4.45 -0.86 10.24
CA THR A 87 -4.71 0.36 11.02
C THR A 87 -3.41 1.10 11.35
N SER A 88 -2.37 0.38 11.76
CA SER A 88 -1.06 1.01 12.04
C SER A 88 -0.46 1.68 10.81
N LEU A 89 -0.56 1.04 9.62
CA LEU A 89 -0.15 1.61 8.34
C LEU A 89 -0.99 2.83 7.94
N ALA A 90 -2.31 2.74 8.17
CA ALA A 90 -3.26 3.77 7.74
C ALA A 90 -3.29 5.02 8.64
N THR A 91 -3.00 4.88 9.94
CA THR A 91 -3.22 5.94 10.94
C THR A 91 -1.97 6.37 11.68
N GLY A 92 -0.89 5.58 11.63
CA GLY A 92 0.30 5.78 12.47
C GLY A 92 0.08 5.43 13.95
N VAL A 93 -0.97 4.70 14.29
CA VAL A 93 -1.32 4.34 15.67
C VAL A 93 -1.49 2.83 15.81
N LYS A 94 -0.87 2.24 16.83
CA LYS A 94 -1.07 0.83 17.17
C LYS A 94 -2.42 0.63 17.84
N VAL A 95 -3.14 -0.41 17.40
CA VAL A 95 -4.41 -0.85 17.98
C VAL A 95 -4.37 -2.35 18.29
N ASN A 96 -5.35 -2.85 19.03
CA ASN A 96 -5.50 -4.29 19.29
C ASN A 96 -5.94 -5.04 18.02
N ASN A 97 -5.64 -6.32 17.97
CA ASN A 97 -6.11 -7.19 16.90
C ASN A 97 -7.63 -7.08 16.69
N GLY A 98 -8.04 -7.09 15.44
CA GLY A 98 -9.45 -7.00 15.04
C GLY A 98 -10.01 -5.59 14.93
N VAL A 99 -9.32 -4.55 15.43
CA VAL A 99 -9.79 -3.16 15.45
C VAL A 99 -9.49 -2.47 14.13
N ILE A 100 -10.46 -1.72 13.60
CA ILE A 100 -10.38 -0.93 12.37
C ILE A 100 -10.36 0.55 12.73
N SER A 101 -9.21 1.19 12.65
CA SER A 101 -8.96 2.64 12.75
C SER A 101 -9.71 3.37 13.87
N MET A 102 -9.78 2.73 15.03
CA MET A 102 -10.29 3.29 16.28
C MET A 102 -9.24 3.22 17.39
N ALA A 103 -9.21 4.19 18.30
CA ALA A 103 -8.28 4.24 19.43
C ALA A 103 -8.60 3.18 20.49
N ILE A 104 -8.34 1.91 20.19
CA ILE A 104 -8.51 0.77 21.08
C ILE A 104 -7.21 -0.06 21.12
N PRO A 105 -6.47 -0.04 22.25
CA PRO A 105 -6.82 0.52 23.55
C PRO A 105 -6.78 2.06 23.54
N GLY A 106 -7.74 2.67 24.26
CA GLY A 106 -7.87 4.12 24.38
C GLY A 106 -9.29 4.53 24.69
N ASP A 107 -9.68 5.69 24.19
CA ASP A 107 -11.02 6.27 24.41
C ASP A 107 -12.07 5.80 23.39
N GLY A 108 -11.67 4.99 22.41
CA GLY A 108 -12.55 4.48 21.36
C GLY A 108 -12.89 5.53 20.27
N SER A 109 -12.17 6.64 20.20
CA SER A 109 -12.36 7.63 19.13
C SER A 109 -11.87 7.10 17.78
N GLU A 110 -12.41 7.65 16.69
CA GLU A 110 -11.93 7.41 15.33
C GLU A 110 -10.53 7.98 15.16
N LEU A 111 -9.66 7.22 14.47
CA LEU A 111 -8.29 7.64 14.12
C LEU A 111 -8.27 8.09 12.68
N GLN A 112 -7.81 9.31 12.42
CA GLN A 112 -7.70 9.81 11.05
C GLN A 112 -6.81 8.91 10.21
N THR A 113 -7.33 8.43 9.10
CA THR A 113 -6.60 7.57 8.16
C THR A 113 -5.87 8.39 7.10
N LEU A 114 -4.87 7.79 6.41
CA LEU A 114 -4.20 8.40 5.24
C LEU A 114 -5.18 8.77 4.13
N LEU A 115 -6.20 7.95 3.91
CA LEU A 115 -7.25 8.24 2.93
C LEU A 115 -7.99 9.52 3.31
N GLU A 116 -8.43 9.66 4.55
CA GLU A 116 -9.14 10.85 5.04
C GLU A 116 -8.23 12.08 5.08
N TYR A 117 -6.96 11.89 5.49
CA TYR A 117 -5.96 12.97 5.46
C TYR A 117 -5.78 13.53 4.04
N CYS A 118 -5.63 12.68 3.04
CA CYS A 118 -5.49 13.10 1.65
C CYS A 118 -6.79 13.72 1.11
N LYS A 119 -7.95 13.14 1.43
CA LYS A 119 -9.25 13.68 1.04
C LYS A 119 -9.51 15.06 1.63
N ALA A 120 -9.10 15.32 2.87
CA ALA A 120 -9.20 16.64 3.50
C ALA A 120 -8.37 17.72 2.78
N GLN A 121 -7.40 17.30 1.94
CA GLN A 121 -6.60 18.19 1.08
C GLN A 121 -7.19 18.36 -0.33
N GLY A 122 -8.39 17.86 -0.58
CA GLY A 122 -9.07 17.95 -1.87
C GLY A 122 -8.71 16.83 -2.85
N LYS A 123 -7.87 15.85 -2.47
CA LYS A 123 -7.45 14.75 -3.34
C LYS A 123 -8.53 13.69 -3.49
N SER A 124 -8.62 13.09 -4.66
CA SER A 124 -9.41 11.88 -4.85
C SER A 124 -8.77 10.67 -4.18
N THR A 125 -9.57 9.64 -3.88
CA THR A 125 -9.10 8.50 -3.08
C THR A 125 -9.61 7.18 -3.65
N GLY A 126 -8.81 6.11 -3.51
CA GLY A 126 -9.15 4.79 -4.01
C GLY A 126 -8.70 3.64 -3.12
N LEU A 127 -9.49 2.58 -3.12
CA LEU A 127 -9.24 1.31 -2.45
C LEU A 127 -9.41 0.18 -3.47
N VAL A 128 -8.39 -0.65 -3.62
CA VAL A 128 -8.36 -1.81 -4.54
C VAL A 128 -7.88 -3.03 -3.78
N SER A 129 -8.56 -4.17 -3.91
CA SER A 129 -8.19 -5.41 -3.22
C SER A 129 -8.59 -6.67 -3.99
N THR A 130 -7.81 -7.75 -3.88
CA THR A 130 -8.22 -9.09 -4.30
C THR A 130 -9.04 -9.85 -3.24
N LYS A 131 -9.14 -9.32 -2.00
CA LYS A 131 -10.13 -9.75 -1.00
C LYS A 131 -11.51 -9.14 -1.29
N TYR A 132 -12.52 -9.41 -0.46
CA TYR A 132 -13.73 -8.58 -0.46
C TYR A 132 -13.38 -7.19 0.11
N VAL A 133 -13.92 -6.13 -0.52
CA VAL A 133 -13.46 -4.75 -0.22
C VAL A 133 -13.75 -4.28 1.21
N THR A 134 -14.60 -4.95 1.96
CA THR A 134 -14.84 -4.70 3.39
C THR A 134 -13.97 -5.56 4.30
N ASP A 135 -12.95 -6.26 3.74
CA ASP A 135 -11.96 -6.94 4.58
C ASP A 135 -11.05 -5.94 5.29
N ALA A 136 -10.27 -6.43 6.21
CA ALA A 136 -9.57 -5.63 7.21
C ALA A 136 -8.63 -4.57 6.62
N THR A 137 -7.83 -4.90 5.60
CA THR A 137 -6.84 -3.97 5.04
C THR A 137 -7.50 -2.79 4.33
N PRO A 138 -8.42 -2.96 3.36
CA PRO A 138 -9.11 -1.81 2.81
C PRO A 138 -9.99 -1.08 3.84
N ALA A 139 -10.60 -1.82 4.80
CA ALA A 139 -11.38 -1.22 5.88
C ALA A 139 -10.54 -0.29 6.75
N ALA A 140 -9.29 -0.67 7.09
CA ALA A 140 -8.40 0.14 7.92
C ALA A 140 -8.09 1.51 7.30
N PHE A 141 -8.14 1.65 5.99
CA PHE A 141 -7.94 2.94 5.32
C PHE A 141 -9.23 3.74 5.15
N GLY A 142 -10.40 3.09 5.10
CA GLY A 142 -11.64 3.75 4.73
C GLY A 142 -12.81 3.62 5.72
N ALA A 143 -12.65 3.04 6.90
CA ALA A 143 -13.72 2.82 7.89
C ALA A 143 -13.22 2.93 9.33
N HIS A 144 -14.15 3.00 10.28
CA HIS A 144 -13.88 3.10 11.72
C HIS A 144 -14.81 2.17 12.51
N GLU A 145 -14.31 0.97 12.82
CA GLU A 145 -15.12 -0.04 13.49
C GLU A 145 -14.35 -0.74 14.64
N PRO A 146 -15.01 -1.02 15.78
CA PRO A 146 -14.34 -1.70 16.89
C PRO A 146 -13.97 -3.14 16.57
N THR A 147 -14.46 -3.69 15.45
CA THR A 147 -14.12 -5.04 14.98
C THR A 147 -14.27 -5.17 13.48
N ARG A 148 -13.28 -5.79 12.82
CA ARG A 148 -13.29 -6.13 11.39
C ARG A 148 -14.48 -6.99 10.95
N ASN A 149 -15.16 -7.61 11.90
CA ASN A 149 -16.35 -8.44 11.62
C ASN A 149 -17.61 -7.61 11.30
N ASN A 150 -17.59 -6.30 11.54
CA ASN A 150 -18.71 -5.40 11.26
C ASN A 150 -18.76 -5.01 9.78
N THR A 151 -18.70 -5.97 8.87
CA THR A 151 -18.56 -5.72 7.42
C THR A 151 -19.69 -4.88 6.84
N ALA A 152 -20.90 -4.96 7.40
CA ALA A 152 -22.03 -4.14 6.97
C ALA A 152 -21.84 -2.65 7.33
N GLN A 153 -21.29 -2.37 8.51
CA GLN A 153 -20.96 -1.01 8.96
C GLN A 153 -19.76 -0.46 8.19
N ILE A 154 -18.72 -1.28 7.96
CA ILE A 154 -17.60 -0.91 7.10
C ILE A 154 -18.09 -0.50 5.69
N ALA A 155 -19.03 -1.25 5.09
CA ALA A 155 -19.63 -0.86 3.82
C ALA A 155 -20.46 0.44 3.92
N GLU A 156 -21.09 0.70 5.05
CA GLU A 156 -21.80 1.96 5.35
C GLU A 156 -20.82 3.13 5.44
N ASP A 157 -19.68 2.98 6.13
CA ASP A 157 -18.64 3.99 6.23
C ASP A 157 -18.08 4.35 4.85
N PHE A 158 -17.76 3.35 4.02
CA PHE A 158 -17.35 3.59 2.63
C PHE A 158 -18.38 4.39 1.83
N ARG A 159 -19.66 4.09 2.03
CA ARG A 159 -20.75 4.68 1.27
C ARG A 159 -21.12 6.08 1.75
N MET A 160 -21.04 6.36 3.07
CA MET A 160 -21.64 7.55 3.69
C MET A 160 -20.63 8.50 4.34
N GLN A 161 -19.50 7.97 4.88
CA GLN A 161 -18.52 8.77 5.63
C GLN A 161 -17.30 9.08 4.77
N THR A 162 -16.43 8.12 4.55
CA THR A 162 -15.15 8.33 3.87
C THR A 162 -15.31 8.51 2.36
N ARG A 163 -16.26 7.82 1.75
CA ARG A 163 -16.66 7.93 0.34
C ARG A 163 -15.44 7.93 -0.61
N PRO A 164 -14.65 6.85 -0.69
CA PRO A 164 -13.59 6.76 -1.67
C PRO A 164 -14.15 6.91 -3.10
N ASN A 165 -13.43 7.60 -3.98
CA ASN A 165 -13.84 7.80 -5.38
C ASN A 165 -13.85 6.46 -6.15
N VAL A 166 -12.86 5.61 -5.88
CA VAL A 166 -12.75 4.29 -6.51
C VAL A 166 -12.68 3.21 -5.44
N ILE A 167 -13.55 2.22 -5.53
CA ILE A 167 -13.56 1.01 -4.70
C ILE A 167 -13.64 -0.18 -5.65
N LEU A 168 -12.60 -1.00 -5.74
CA LEU A 168 -12.57 -2.16 -6.62
C LEU A 168 -12.12 -3.41 -5.88
N GLY A 169 -12.90 -4.48 -5.93
CA GLY A 169 -12.53 -5.77 -5.34
C GLY A 169 -13.73 -6.71 -5.18
N GLY A 170 -13.56 -7.75 -4.38
CA GLY A 170 -14.61 -8.71 -4.14
C GLY A 170 -15.86 -8.10 -3.50
N GLY A 171 -17.02 -8.52 -3.94
CA GLY A 171 -18.32 -8.08 -3.43
C GLY A 171 -18.82 -8.92 -2.23
N GLY A 172 -20.09 -8.78 -1.90
CA GLY A 172 -20.67 -9.43 -0.72
C GLY A 172 -20.24 -8.77 0.61
N ASN A 173 -20.37 -9.49 1.72
CA ASN A 173 -19.89 -9.03 3.03
C ASN A 173 -20.26 -7.57 3.37
N GLY A 174 -21.56 -7.24 3.28
CA GLY A 174 -22.10 -5.90 3.55
C GLY A 174 -22.22 -5.00 2.32
N MET A 175 -21.52 -5.29 1.22
CA MET A 175 -21.65 -4.55 -0.03
C MET A 175 -23.00 -4.82 -0.70
N SER A 176 -23.62 -3.76 -1.24
CA SER A 176 -24.89 -3.83 -1.96
C SER A 176 -24.84 -2.94 -3.19
N VAL A 177 -25.03 -3.53 -4.35
CA VAL A 177 -25.07 -2.80 -5.65
C VAL A 177 -26.05 -1.63 -5.57
N GLN A 178 -27.29 -1.89 -5.16
CA GLN A 178 -28.34 -0.88 -5.09
C GLN A 178 -28.03 0.26 -4.10
N ALA A 179 -27.37 -0.07 -2.96
CA ALA A 179 -27.02 0.95 -1.97
C ALA A 179 -25.91 1.88 -2.48
N PHE A 180 -24.91 1.34 -3.20
CA PHE A 180 -23.84 2.14 -3.79
C PHE A 180 -24.32 2.96 -4.97
N GLU A 181 -25.19 2.41 -5.85
CA GLU A 181 -25.85 3.18 -6.92
C GLU A 181 -26.67 4.35 -6.35
N ALA A 182 -27.44 4.11 -5.28
CA ALA A 182 -28.22 5.16 -4.61
C ALA A 182 -27.33 6.23 -3.95
N ALA A 183 -26.09 5.89 -3.60
CA ALA A 183 -25.08 6.81 -3.07
C ALA A 183 -24.30 7.55 -4.18
N GLY A 184 -24.60 7.30 -5.45
CA GLY A 184 -24.02 8.00 -6.61
C GLY A 184 -22.81 7.31 -7.24
N TYR A 185 -22.54 6.06 -6.90
CA TYR A 185 -21.49 5.29 -7.56
C TYR A 185 -22.01 4.66 -8.85
N THR A 186 -21.16 4.60 -9.86
CA THR A 186 -21.32 3.65 -10.95
C THR A 186 -20.82 2.29 -10.47
N VAL A 187 -21.71 1.29 -10.45
CA VAL A 187 -21.33 -0.05 -9.98
C VAL A 187 -21.03 -0.96 -11.17
N VAL A 188 -19.90 -1.68 -11.10
CA VAL A 188 -19.48 -2.70 -12.07
C VAL A 188 -19.28 -4.04 -11.35
N THR A 189 -19.58 -5.15 -12.01
CA THR A 189 -19.60 -6.48 -11.38
C THR A 189 -18.73 -7.53 -12.05
N ASP A 190 -18.11 -7.18 -13.16
CA ASP A 190 -17.19 -8.05 -13.91
C ASP A 190 -16.11 -7.23 -14.62
N ARG A 191 -15.11 -7.94 -15.18
CA ARG A 191 -13.99 -7.33 -15.89
C ARG A 191 -14.44 -6.53 -17.12
N ASP A 192 -15.36 -7.05 -17.89
CA ASP A 192 -15.75 -6.44 -19.16
C ASP A 192 -16.48 -5.10 -18.91
N THR A 193 -17.37 -5.05 -17.92
CA THR A 193 -18.06 -3.82 -17.50
C THR A 193 -17.10 -2.81 -16.89
N MET A 194 -16.09 -3.26 -16.14
CA MET A 194 -15.04 -2.38 -15.61
C MET A 194 -14.18 -1.78 -16.74
N GLN A 195 -13.77 -2.58 -17.71
CA GLN A 195 -12.96 -2.13 -18.85
C GLN A 195 -13.72 -1.19 -19.82
N ALA A 196 -15.04 -1.28 -19.83
CA ALA A 196 -15.90 -0.40 -20.65
C ALA A 196 -16.16 0.98 -20.00
N LEU A 197 -15.68 1.25 -18.78
CA LEU A 197 -15.85 2.53 -18.13
C LEU A 197 -15.20 3.68 -18.92
N ASP A 198 -15.90 4.80 -19.02
CA ASP A 198 -15.34 6.06 -19.49
C ASP A 198 -14.53 6.71 -18.34
N THR A 199 -13.28 6.27 -18.21
CA THR A 199 -12.42 6.66 -17.10
C THR A 199 -12.05 8.14 -17.08
N GLU A 200 -12.27 8.88 -18.18
CA GLU A 200 -12.01 10.33 -18.25
C GLU A 200 -13.16 11.18 -17.70
N ASN A 201 -14.39 10.60 -17.64
CA ASN A 201 -15.60 11.33 -17.27
C ASN A 201 -16.36 10.73 -16.09
N ILE A 202 -15.71 9.86 -15.30
CA ILE A 202 -16.32 9.20 -14.15
C ILE A 202 -15.53 9.48 -12.88
N ASP A 203 -16.21 9.86 -11.79
CA ASP A 203 -15.59 10.23 -10.53
C ASP A 203 -15.80 9.22 -9.42
N MET A 204 -16.91 8.44 -9.46
CA MET A 204 -17.31 7.55 -8.38
C MET A 204 -17.62 6.16 -8.94
N VAL A 205 -16.74 5.19 -8.67
CA VAL A 205 -16.87 3.81 -9.16
C VAL A 205 -16.77 2.82 -8.01
N CYS A 206 -17.67 1.83 -8.00
CA CYS A 206 -17.62 0.71 -7.07
C CYS A 206 -17.67 -0.61 -7.84
N GLY A 207 -16.56 -1.33 -7.91
CA GLY A 207 -16.49 -2.69 -8.44
C GLY A 207 -16.78 -3.71 -7.35
N GLN A 208 -17.82 -4.51 -7.54
CA GLN A 208 -18.23 -5.59 -6.64
C GLN A 208 -18.14 -6.93 -7.41
N PHE A 209 -16.92 -7.48 -7.47
CA PHE A 209 -16.63 -8.65 -8.31
C PHE A 209 -16.90 -9.95 -7.57
N GLY A 210 -17.98 -10.67 -7.96
CA GLY A 210 -18.41 -11.89 -7.28
C GLY A 210 -19.04 -11.65 -5.90
N ASN A 211 -18.94 -12.64 -5.03
CA ASN A 211 -19.55 -12.59 -3.69
C ASN A 211 -18.58 -13.18 -2.65
N GLY A 212 -17.52 -12.45 -2.39
CA GLY A 212 -16.40 -12.85 -1.53
C GLY A 212 -15.07 -12.42 -2.14
N PRO A 213 -13.94 -12.96 -1.69
CA PRO A 213 -12.63 -12.68 -2.30
C PRO A 213 -12.60 -13.14 -3.77
N LEU A 214 -11.72 -12.52 -4.56
CA LEU A 214 -11.51 -12.94 -5.95
C LEU A 214 -10.93 -14.36 -6.01
N PRO A 215 -11.12 -15.09 -7.11
CA PRO A 215 -10.43 -16.36 -7.32
C PRO A 215 -8.91 -16.18 -7.28
N PHE A 216 -8.17 -17.25 -7.01
CA PHE A 216 -6.73 -17.24 -7.16
C PHE A 216 -6.27 -17.12 -8.60
N GLU A 217 -5.11 -16.47 -8.79
CA GLU A 217 -4.40 -16.50 -10.05
C GLU A 217 -3.97 -17.96 -10.44
N PRO A 218 -4.01 -18.33 -11.72
CA PRO A 218 -4.45 -17.52 -12.87
C PRO A 218 -5.93 -17.68 -13.23
N ASP A 219 -6.73 -18.36 -12.41
CA ASP A 219 -8.07 -18.82 -12.74
C ASP A 219 -9.17 -17.78 -12.45
N MET A 220 -8.96 -16.53 -12.87
CA MET A 220 -9.85 -15.39 -12.56
C MET A 220 -11.23 -15.45 -13.24
N GLY A 221 -11.40 -16.23 -14.30
CA GLY A 221 -12.66 -16.28 -15.05
C GLY A 221 -13.11 -14.91 -15.55
N PRO A 222 -14.35 -14.45 -15.22
CA PRO A 222 -14.82 -13.12 -15.61
C PRO A 222 -14.35 -12.00 -14.67
N MET A 223 -13.62 -12.32 -13.59
CA MET A 223 -13.15 -11.33 -12.62
C MET A 223 -11.90 -10.62 -13.15
N PRO A 224 -11.70 -9.33 -12.80
CA PRO A 224 -10.50 -8.62 -13.18
C PRO A 224 -9.29 -9.08 -12.36
N HIS A 225 -8.11 -9.04 -12.95
CA HIS A 225 -6.83 -9.18 -12.26
C HIS A 225 -6.52 -7.93 -11.42
N LEU A 226 -5.66 -8.07 -10.42
CA LEU A 226 -5.24 -6.93 -9.58
C LEU A 226 -4.64 -5.79 -10.41
N THR A 227 -3.79 -6.12 -11.37
CA THR A 227 -3.19 -5.14 -12.29
C THR A 227 -4.26 -4.36 -13.05
N GLN A 228 -5.30 -5.03 -13.55
CA GLN A 228 -6.37 -4.36 -14.31
C GLN A 228 -7.19 -3.41 -13.42
N MET A 229 -7.44 -3.80 -12.18
CA MET A 229 -8.11 -2.93 -11.19
C MET A 229 -7.25 -1.73 -10.83
N ALA A 230 -5.96 -1.92 -10.58
CA ALA A 230 -5.00 -0.85 -10.26
C ALA A 230 -4.89 0.15 -11.43
N GLU A 231 -4.73 -0.32 -12.68
CA GLU A 231 -4.70 0.54 -13.87
C GLU A 231 -5.99 1.33 -14.05
N THR A 232 -7.15 0.72 -13.79
CA THR A 232 -8.45 1.40 -13.89
C THR A 232 -8.56 2.47 -12.82
N ALA A 233 -8.18 2.17 -11.57
CA ALA A 233 -8.16 3.13 -10.47
C ALA A 233 -7.23 4.32 -10.77
N LEU A 234 -6.00 4.04 -11.24
CA LEU A 234 -5.03 5.08 -11.61
C LEU A 234 -5.59 6.03 -12.69
N ARG A 235 -6.23 5.48 -13.76
CA ARG A 235 -6.82 6.31 -14.82
C ARG A 235 -7.95 7.20 -14.33
N ILE A 236 -8.81 6.72 -13.43
CA ILE A 236 -9.92 7.49 -12.88
C ILE A 236 -9.40 8.58 -11.93
N LEU A 237 -8.51 8.22 -11.02
CA LEU A 237 -8.01 9.13 -9.99
C LEU A 237 -7.06 10.20 -10.54
N ASP A 238 -6.37 9.95 -11.67
CA ASP A 238 -5.48 10.91 -12.33
C ASP A 238 -6.22 12.12 -12.94
N ASN A 239 -7.55 12.06 -13.05
CA ASN A 239 -8.37 13.20 -13.49
C ASN A 239 -8.44 14.31 -12.44
N ASP A 240 -8.11 14.03 -11.18
CA ASP A 240 -8.15 15.03 -10.11
C ASP A 240 -6.89 15.93 -10.16
N PRO A 241 -7.03 17.24 -10.41
CA PRO A 241 -5.89 18.16 -10.49
C PRO A 241 -5.16 18.33 -9.15
N ASP A 242 -5.79 18.02 -8.01
CA ASP A 242 -5.19 18.11 -6.68
C ASP A 242 -4.40 16.86 -6.32
N GLY A 243 -4.53 15.79 -7.12
CA GLY A 243 -3.85 14.52 -6.95
C GLY A 243 -4.71 13.47 -6.27
N PHE A 244 -4.08 12.36 -5.84
CA PHE A 244 -4.83 11.25 -5.23
C PHE A 244 -4.04 10.48 -4.18
N PHE A 245 -4.80 9.70 -3.39
CA PHE A 245 -4.33 8.58 -2.57
C PHE A 245 -4.95 7.29 -3.08
N LEU A 246 -4.15 6.29 -3.42
CA LEU A 246 -4.59 4.97 -3.86
C LEU A 246 -3.93 3.88 -3.01
N MET A 247 -4.74 3.09 -2.31
CA MET A 247 -4.32 1.84 -1.70
C MET A 247 -4.65 0.67 -2.63
N VAL A 248 -3.66 -0.23 -2.85
CA VAL A 248 -3.81 -1.45 -3.67
C VAL A 248 -3.33 -2.64 -2.85
N GLU A 249 -4.20 -3.64 -2.69
CA GLU A 249 -3.92 -4.82 -1.89
C GLU A 249 -3.91 -6.10 -2.72
N GLY A 250 -2.80 -6.85 -2.62
CA GLY A 250 -2.70 -8.25 -3.03
C GLY A 250 -3.12 -9.16 -1.89
N GLY A 251 -4.41 -9.19 -1.58
CA GLY A 251 -4.93 -9.84 -0.36
C GLY A 251 -4.95 -11.36 -0.40
N GLN A 252 -4.91 -11.97 -1.59
CA GLN A 252 -4.96 -13.43 -1.72
C GLN A 252 -3.61 -14.12 -1.46
N ILE A 253 -2.51 -13.39 -1.33
CA ILE A 253 -1.21 -13.93 -0.90
C ILE A 253 -1.35 -14.55 0.50
N ASP A 254 -2.00 -13.85 1.42
CA ASP A 254 -2.31 -14.31 2.77
C ASP A 254 -3.20 -15.57 2.78
N THR A 255 -4.28 -15.57 2.00
CA THR A 255 -5.18 -16.73 1.92
C THR A 255 -4.45 -17.97 1.43
N ALA A 256 -3.54 -17.82 0.49
CA ALA A 256 -2.67 -18.90 0.01
C ALA A 256 -1.67 -19.33 1.09
N GLY A 257 -1.09 -18.38 1.85
CA GLY A 257 -0.20 -18.62 2.99
C GLY A 257 -0.89 -19.42 4.09
N HIS A 258 -2.08 -19.03 4.53
CA HIS A 258 -2.88 -19.76 5.52
C HIS A 258 -3.15 -21.22 5.14
N SER A 259 -3.28 -21.48 3.84
CA SER A 259 -3.54 -22.80 3.30
C SER A 259 -2.27 -23.53 2.87
N ASN A 260 -1.08 -22.91 3.03
CA ASN A 260 0.22 -23.43 2.60
C ASN A 260 0.25 -23.84 1.10
N LEU A 261 -0.45 -23.06 0.27
CA LEU A 261 -0.60 -23.29 -1.17
C LEU A 261 0.50 -22.54 -1.94
N THR A 262 1.67 -23.18 -2.05
CA THR A 262 2.84 -22.58 -2.72
C THR A 262 2.54 -22.03 -4.13
N PRO A 263 1.85 -22.75 -5.04
CA PRO A 263 1.58 -22.21 -6.38
C PRO A 263 0.77 -20.91 -6.34
N ASN A 264 -0.33 -20.91 -5.54
CA ASN A 264 -1.22 -19.76 -5.45
C ASN A 264 -0.50 -18.56 -4.83
N MET A 265 0.23 -18.76 -3.72
CA MET A 265 1.02 -17.70 -3.08
C MET A 265 2.03 -17.08 -4.06
N VAL A 266 2.73 -17.89 -4.85
CA VAL A 266 3.70 -17.41 -5.83
C VAL A 266 2.99 -16.62 -6.95
N PHE A 267 1.88 -17.13 -7.49
CA PHE A 267 1.15 -16.47 -8.58
C PHE A 267 0.51 -15.15 -8.12
N GLU A 268 -0.08 -15.12 -6.92
CA GLU A 268 -0.61 -13.89 -6.32
C GLU A 268 0.47 -12.83 -6.07
N THR A 269 1.67 -13.26 -5.60
CA THR A 269 2.78 -12.34 -5.41
C THR A 269 3.34 -11.81 -6.72
N VAL A 270 3.36 -12.63 -7.79
CA VAL A 270 3.74 -12.18 -9.14
C VAL A 270 2.71 -11.20 -9.70
N GLU A 271 1.40 -11.46 -9.52
CA GLU A 271 0.37 -10.52 -9.96
C GLU A 271 0.40 -9.22 -9.15
N PHE A 272 0.73 -9.29 -7.86
CA PHE A 272 0.99 -8.09 -7.06
C PHE A 272 2.17 -7.28 -7.64
N ASP A 273 3.27 -7.92 -8.04
CA ASP A 273 4.38 -7.24 -8.71
C ASP A 273 3.96 -6.63 -10.06
N ASN A 274 3.09 -7.28 -10.83
CA ASN A 274 2.52 -6.70 -12.06
C ASN A 274 1.73 -5.41 -11.76
N ALA A 275 0.96 -5.38 -10.67
CA ALA A 275 0.25 -4.17 -10.24
C ALA A 275 1.23 -3.06 -9.80
N VAL A 276 2.34 -3.42 -9.14
CA VAL A 276 3.43 -2.47 -8.84
C VAL A 276 4.07 -1.95 -10.12
N GLN A 277 4.31 -2.80 -11.12
CA GLN A 277 4.83 -2.36 -12.43
C GLN A 277 3.90 -1.35 -13.12
N ALA A 278 2.58 -1.56 -13.03
CA ALA A 278 1.59 -0.60 -13.54
C ALA A 278 1.69 0.75 -12.83
N ALA A 279 1.87 0.76 -11.50
CA ALA A 279 2.08 1.99 -10.73
C ALA A 279 3.40 2.69 -11.12
N ILE A 280 4.48 1.95 -11.27
CA ILE A 280 5.78 2.47 -11.73
C ILE A 280 5.65 3.09 -13.13
N ALA A 281 5.00 2.40 -14.06
CA ALA A 281 4.79 2.87 -15.43
C ALA A 281 3.95 4.16 -15.46
N TRP A 282 2.90 4.24 -14.64
CA TRP A 282 2.08 5.45 -14.49
C TRP A 282 2.90 6.62 -13.91
N ALA A 283 3.77 6.36 -12.93
CA ALA A 283 4.60 7.37 -12.25
C ALA A 283 5.81 7.83 -13.09
N GLN A 284 6.09 7.19 -14.23
CA GLN A 284 7.27 7.49 -15.02
C GLN A 284 7.29 8.97 -15.48
N GLY A 285 8.38 9.68 -15.15
CA GLY A 285 8.56 11.10 -15.48
C GLY A 285 7.88 12.07 -14.52
N ARG A 286 7.17 11.58 -13.48
CA ARG A 286 6.59 12.41 -12.41
C ARG A 286 7.61 12.62 -11.29
N SER A 287 7.62 13.80 -10.68
CA SER A 287 8.51 14.15 -9.56
C SER A 287 7.76 14.46 -8.26
N ASP A 288 6.45 14.31 -8.28
CA ASP A 288 5.49 14.66 -7.22
C ASP A 288 4.73 13.44 -6.67
N THR A 289 5.23 12.24 -6.95
CA THR A 289 4.63 10.95 -6.61
C THR A 289 5.44 10.23 -5.55
N LEU A 290 4.74 9.57 -4.63
CA LEU A 290 5.29 8.60 -3.68
C LEU A 290 4.66 7.24 -3.96
N ILE A 291 5.50 6.22 -4.15
CA ILE A 291 5.08 4.81 -4.20
C ILE A 291 5.69 4.11 -2.99
N ILE A 292 4.85 3.44 -2.21
CA ILE A 292 5.26 2.56 -1.09
C ILE A 292 4.76 1.16 -1.40
N VAL A 293 5.63 0.16 -1.26
CA VAL A 293 5.31 -1.26 -1.36
C VAL A 293 5.71 -1.93 -0.06
N THR A 294 4.78 -2.61 0.59
CA THR A 294 5.02 -3.30 1.86
C THR A 294 4.06 -4.47 2.05
N ALA A 295 4.05 -5.04 3.24
CA ALA A 295 3.07 -5.98 3.74
C ALA A 295 2.58 -5.56 5.14
N ASP A 296 1.50 -6.14 5.58
CA ASP A 296 0.96 -5.95 6.92
C ASP A 296 1.58 -6.96 7.92
N HIS A 297 1.76 -8.20 7.54
CA HIS A 297 2.43 -9.28 8.28
C HIS A 297 2.97 -10.35 7.31
N GLU A 298 3.63 -11.37 7.85
CA GLU A 298 3.98 -12.59 7.15
C GLU A 298 2.97 -13.70 7.52
N THR A 299 2.62 -14.56 6.55
CA THR A 299 1.73 -15.70 6.75
C THR A 299 2.35 -17.02 6.30
N GLY A 300 2.25 -18.02 7.16
CA GLY A 300 2.64 -19.39 6.88
C GLY A 300 4.02 -19.79 7.42
N GLY A 301 4.84 -18.83 7.88
CA GLY A 301 6.21 -19.10 8.30
C GLY A 301 7.01 -19.75 7.17
N LEU A 302 6.91 -19.18 5.95
CA LEU A 302 7.53 -19.70 4.75
C LEU A 302 9.06 -19.67 4.85
N SER A 303 9.69 -20.69 4.30
CA SER A 303 11.14 -20.74 4.07
C SER A 303 11.41 -21.33 2.70
N VAL A 304 12.16 -20.62 1.86
CA VAL A 304 12.61 -21.11 0.56
C VAL A 304 13.86 -21.97 0.74
N LEU A 305 13.79 -23.25 0.32
CA LEU A 305 14.84 -24.24 0.48
C LEU A 305 15.71 -24.38 -0.77
N ALA A 306 15.12 -24.24 -1.98
CA ALA A 306 15.85 -24.33 -3.24
C ALA A 306 15.18 -23.49 -4.33
N ASN A 307 16.01 -22.92 -5.20
CA ASN A 307 15.61 -22.28 -6.45
C ASN A 307 15.63 -23.33 -7.58
N ASN A 308 14.51 -23.51 -8.26
CA ASN A 308 14.37 -24.50 -9.34
C ASN A 308 14.45 -23.86 -10.74
N GLY A 309 14.66 -22.53 -10.82
CA GLY A 309 14.78 -21.79 -12.07
C GLY A 309 13.50 -21.04 -12.48
N ALA A 310 13.63 -20.18 -13.48
CA ALA A 310 12.50 -19.41 -13.98
C ALA A 310 11.37 -20.30 -14.54
N GLY A 311 10.13 -20.00 -14.16
CA GLY A 311 8.95 -20.78 -14.53
C GLY A 311 8.73 -22.06 -13.71
N GLU A 312 9.67 -22.38 -12.80
CA GLU A 312 9.56 -23.54 -11.92
C GLU A 312 9.33 -23.08 -10.48
N LEU A 313 8.33 -23.65 -9.80
CA LEU A 313 8.04 -23.32 -8.41
C LEU A 313 9.26 -23.65 -7.52
N PRO A 314 9.69 -22.73 -6.65
CA PRO A 314 10.78 -23.01 -5.71
C PRO A 314 10.38 -24.12 -4.72
N THR A 315 11.37 -24.86 -4.21
CA THR A 315 11.14 -25.79 -3.11
C THR A 315 11.04 -24.99 -1.82
N VAL A 316 9.93 -25.13 -1.08
CA VAL A 316 9.68 -24.40 0.14
C VAL A 316 9.28 -25.30 1.30
N SER A 317 9.31 -24.77 2.52
CA SER A 317 8.68 -25.36 3.69
C SER A 317 7.82 -24.30 4.39
N TRP A 318 6.75 -24.75 5.01
CA TRP A 318 5.82 -23.95 5.80
C TRP A 318 5.88 -24.42 7.25
N SER A 319 5.96 -23.51 8.20
CA SER A 319 6.05 -23.84 9.62
C SER A 319 4.73 -23.69 10.38
N THR A 320 3.79 -22.95 9.81
CA THR A 320 2.47 -22.69 10.40
C THR A 320 1.41 -22.50 9.31
N GLY A 321 0.15 -22.46 9.68
CA GLY A 321 -0.96 -21.98 8.86
C GLY A 321 -1.53 -20.64 9.39
N GLY A 322 -0.79 -19.93 10.23
CA GLY A 322 -1.12 -18.62 10.77
C GLY A 322 -0.08 -17.57 10.42
N HIS A 323 -0.28 -16.36 10.93
CA HIS A 323 0.71 -15.29 10.80
C HIS A 323 1.95 -15.58 11.67
N SER A 324 3.04 -14.86 11.43
CA SER A 324 4.25 -14.91 12.23
C SER A 324 4.67 -13.52 12.75
N GLU A 325 5.64 -13.48 13.67
CA GLU A 325 6.23 -12.25 14.20
C GLU A 325 7.36 -11.70 13.29
N ALA A 326 7.52 -12.26 12.09
CA ALA A 326 8.59 -11.82 11.19
C ALA A 326 8.37 -10.35 10.76
N ASN A 327 9.47 -9.59 10.68
CA ASN A 327 9.43 -8.30 10.02
C ASN A 327 9.01 -8.48 8.56
N VAL A 328 8.36 -7.46 8.01
CA VAL A 328 7.96 -7.44 6.60
C VAL A 328 8.81 -6.44 5.82
N PRO A 329 9.00 -6.65 4.51
CA PRO A 329 9.77 -5.72 3.70
C PRO A 329 9.01 -4.41 3.47
N VAL A 330 9.77 -3.32 3.30
CA VAL A 330 9.25 -2.05 2.80
C VAL A 330 10.19 -1.50 1.73
N TYR A 331 9.59 -1.01 0.64
CA TYR A 331 10.28 -0.38 -0.49
C TYR A 331 9.57 0.93 -0.82
N ALA A 332 10.34 1.98 -1.17
CA ALA A 332 9.77 3.25 -1.54
C ALA A 332 10.50 3.91 -2.70
N TRP A 333 9.73 4.67 -3.49
CA TRP A 333 10.21 5.45 -4.60
C TRP A 333 9.52 6.82 -4.64
N GLY A 334 10.28 7.88 -4.96
CA GLY A 334 9.76 9.22 -5.18
C GLY A 334 9.86 10.15 -3.96
N VAL A 335 8.85 10.98 -3.78
CA VAL A 335 8.82 12.03 -2.73
C VAL A 335 8.87 11.38 -1.35
N ASN A 336 9.74 11.87 -0.46
CA ASN A 336 9.93 11.37 0.91
C ASN A 336 10.39 9.89 1.01
N ALA A 337 10.70 9.22 -0.10
CA ALA A 337 11.15 7.83 -0.07
C ALA A 337 12.44 7.65 0.74
N ASP A 338 13.28 8.69 0.82
CA ASP A 338 14.52 8.73 1.60
C ASP A 338 14.30 8.66 3.14
N MET A 339 13.06 8.77 3.60
CA MET A 339 12.70 8.49 4.98
C MET A 339 12.63 6.99 5.30
N ILE A 340 12.59 6.12 4.28
CA ILE A 340 12.53 4.67 4.43
C ILE A 340 13.96 4.10 4.52
N GLY A 341 14.23 3.30 5.55
CA GLY A 341 15.51 2.59 5.69
C GLY A 341 15.69 1.88 7.01
N GLY A 342 16.57 0.87 7.03
CA GLY A 342 16.84 0.08 8.23
C GLY A 342 15.62 -0.71 8.71
N VAL A 343 15.41 -0.76 10.03
CA VAL A 343 14.22 -1.36 10.65
C VAL A 343 13.40 -0.22 11.25
N MET A 344 12.15 -0.11 10.82
CA MET A 344 11.19 0.91 11.24
C MET A 344 9.98 0.26 11.90
N ASP A 345 9.20 1.02 12.64
CA ASP A 345 7.86 0.57 13.03
C ASP A 345 6.84 0.90 11.92
N ASN A 346 5.86 0.03 11.69
CA ASN A 346 4.90 0.24 10.59
C ASN A 346 4.05 1.52 10.77
N THR A 347 3.96 2.07 11.98
CA THR A 347 3.31 3.36 12.24
C THR A 347 4.05 4.55 11.63
N GLU A 348 5.35 4.41 11.36
CA GLU A 348 6.16 5.51 10.80
C GLU A 348 5.80 5.81 9.34
N LEU A 349 5.18 4.87 8.61
CA LEU A 349 4.76 5.09 7.22
C LEU A 349 3.70 6.19 7.08
N PHE A 350 2.86 6.39 8.10
CA PHE A 350 1.94 7.53 8.13
C PHE A 350 2.70 8.86 7.99
N SER A 351 3.82 9.00 8.72
CA SER A 351 4.65 10.20 8.66
C SER A 351 5.35 10.37 7.30
N VAL A 352 5.74 9.28 6.62
CA VAL A 352 6.35 9.34 5.28
C VAL A 352 5.38 9.95 4.27
N VAL A 353 4.10 9.58 4.34
CA VAL A 353 3.04 10.11 3.46
C VAL A 353 2.65 11.54 3.80
N THR A 354 2.58 11.86 5.10
CA THR A 354 2.06 13.16 5.59
C THR A 354 3.14 14.22 5.76
N ALA A 355 4.43 13.86 5.66
CA ALA A 355 5.51 14.81 5.76
C ALA A 355 5.40 15.89 4.66
N GLY A 356 5.51 17.13 5.09
CA GLY A 356 5.41 18.29 4.23
C GLY A 356 5.96 19.53 4.95
N PRO A 357 6.00 20.71 4.26
CA PRO A 357 6.54 21.93 4.80
C PRO A 357 5.72 22.48 5.96
#